data_ef8da6a326c94e3b8177817333f582a3
#
_entry.id   ef8da6a326c94e3b8177817333f582a3
#
_cell.length_a   1.000
_cell.length_b   1.000
_cell.length_c   1.000
_cell.angle_alpha   90.00
_cell.angle_beta   90.00
_cell.angle_gamma   90.00
#
_symmetry.space_group_name_H-M   'P 1'
#
loop_
_entity.id
_entity.type
_entity.pdbx_description
1 polymer ?
#
loop_
_entity_poly.entity_id
_entity_poly.type
_entity_poly.pdbx_seq_one_letter_code
_entity_poly.pdbx_strand_id
1 'polypeptide(L)'
;GCQQLVQKKQPLADVGAIWKQDKKTKEWKQFSLTIMTLAPTPKDNTVNDGKDFAAGTILVRKMVVPGGEATFPVFAGKDVELQNKMNKLLQDECKDYLEHFYKGEADMAFKVMRADEQILSLQLISGKNSFIHHQLNVNPKTAEKISLDEVLNVKDKDLLPLINLLNTNKKVVYKDRLPDEWYIEGDNLFLMQRIDGVDQVSGFAMGNLHKFLLKKELLNSKS
;
A
#
# COMPACT_ATOMS: atom_id res chain seq x y z
N GLY A 1 22.72 -0.43 -20.58
CA GLY A 1 21.76 -1.35 -20.04
C GLY A 1 20.37 -0.75 -19.86
N CYS A 2 19.50 -1.55 -19.29
CA CYS A 2 18.12 -1.13 -19.07
C CYS A 2 18.01 0.14 -18.21
N GLN A 3 18.89 0.30 -17.24
CA GLN A 3 18.89 1.47 -16.39
C GLN A 3 19.13 2.76 -17.16
N GLN A 4 20.08 2.76 -18.09
CA GLN A 4 20.34 3.95 -18.88
C GLN A 4 19.17 4.35 -19.77
N LEU A 5 18.52 3.35 -20.37
CA LEU A 5 17.34 3.61 -21.18
C LEU A 5 16.22 4.22 -20.36
N VAL A 6 16.04 3.71 -19.17
CA VAL A 6 15.01 4.22 -18.26
C VAL A 6 15.32 5.64 -17.83
N GLN A 7 16.58 5.94 -17.47
CA GLN A 7 16.96 7.29 -17.09
C GLN A 7 16.68 8.32 -18.16
N LYS A 8 16.91 7.98 -19.42
CA LYS A 8 16.67 8.91 -20.51
C LYS A 8 15.21 9.26 -20.74
N LYS A 9 14.31 8.37 -20.31
CA LYS A 9 12.88 8.52 -20.55
C LYS A 9 12.09 9.08 -19.39
N GLN A 10 12.71 9.16 -18.22
CA GLN A 10 11.95 9.42 -17.00
C GLN A 10 12.49 10.63 -16.24
N PRO A 11 11.88 11.81 -16.40
CA PRO A 11 12.32 12.97 -15.64
C PRO A 11 12.18 12.82 -14.13
N LEU A 12 11.36 11.89 -13.67
CA LEU A 12 11.20 11.60 -12.24
C LEU A 12 12.04 10.41 -11.78
N ALA A 13 13.08 10.08 -12.55
CA ALA A 13 13.90 8.91 -12.31
C ALA A 13 14.54 8.86 -10.92
N ASP A 14 14.86 10.01 -10.37
CA ASP A 14 15.55 10.11 -9.09
C ASP A 14 14.60 10.07 -7.89
N VAL A 15 13.33 9.88 -8.14
CA VAL A 15 12.35 9.78 -7.07
C VAL A 15 12.52 8.44 -6.36
N GLY A 16 12.96 8.50 -5.12
CA GLY A 16 13.12 7.33 -4.29
C GLY A 16 14.36 6.50 -4.61
N ALA A 17 14.63 5.57 -3.75
CA ALA A 17 15.72 4.61 -3.88
C ALA A 17 15.27 3.27 -3.33
N ILE A 18 15.92 2.21 -3.79
CA ILE A 18 15.68 0.87 -3.29
C ILE A 18 16.97 0.36 -2.67
N TRP A 19 16.81 -0.43 -1.63
CA TRP A 19 17.93 -1.08 -0.98
C TRP A 19 18.03 -2.51 -1.48
N LYS A 20 19.23 -2.90 -1.88
CA LYS A 20 19.53 -4.24 -2.32
C LYS A 20 20.62 -4.81 -1.43
N GLN A 21 20.41 -6.02 -0.95
CA GLN A 21 21.40 -6.72 -0.15
C GLN A 21 22.45 -7.39 -1.02
N ASP A 22 23.70 -7.14 -0.71
CA ASP A 22 24.81 -7.87 -1.33
C ASP A 22 24.82 -9.31 -0.80
N LYS A 23 24.84 -10.28 -1.70
CA LYS A 23 24.75 -11.69 -1.33
C LYS A 23 25.97 -12.19 -0.55
N LYS A 24 27.13 -11.58 -0.78
CA LYS A 24 28.38 -12.01 -0.13
C LYS A 24 28.57 -11.33 1.21
N THR A 25 28.43 -10.02 1.25
CA THR A 25 28.71 -9.24 2.46
C THR A 25 27.51 -9.10 3.36
N LYS A 26 26.31 -9.39 2.87
CA LYS A 26 25.04 -9.17 3.55
C LYS A 26 24.74 -7.71 3.85
N GLU A 27 25.52 -6.79 3.30
CA GLU A 27 25.26 -5.36 3.43
C GLU A 27 24.13 -4.91 2.53
N TRP A 28 23.33 -4.02 3.03
CA TRP A 28 22.31 -3.37 2.24
C TRP A 28 22.89 -2.14 1.56
N LYS A 29 22.78 -2.10 0.24
CA LYS A 29 23.24 -0.96 -0.56
C LYS A 29 22.06 -0.27 -1.18
N GLN A 30 22.09 1.04 -1.09
CA GLN A 30 21.09 1.86 -1.76
C GLN A 30 21.25 1.73 -3.27
N PHE A 31 20.16 1.45 -3.93
CA PHE A 31 20.12 1.26 -5.36
C PHE A 31 19.09 2.21 -5.95
N SER A 32 19.57 3.21 -6.66
CA SER A 32 18.70 4.17 -7.33
C SER A 32 18.08 3.52 -8.55
N LEU A 33 16.76 3.40 -8.56
CA LEU A 33 16.03 2.89 -9.70
C LEU A 33 15.33 4.00 -10.41
N THR A 34 15.37 3.92 -11.72
CA THR A 34 14.57 4.79 -12.56
C THR A 34 13.17 4.29 -12.66
N ILE A 35 12.23 5.18 -12.73
CA ILE A 35 10.84 4.86 -12.96
C ILE A 35 10.69 4.33 -14.38
N MET A 36 10.18 3.14 -14.53
CA MET A 36 10.03 2.53 -15.83
C MET A 36 8.85 3.02 -16.61
N THR A 37 7.90 3.66 -16.08
CA THR A 37 6.76 4.03 -16.82
C THR A 37 6.44 5.33 -16.57
N LEU A 38 6.05 5.94 -16.99
CA LEU A 38 5.08 6.28 -17.46
C LEU A 38 4.18 6.97 -16.57
N ALA A 39 3.95 8.18 -16.80
CA ALA A 39 2.81 8.80 -16.17
C ALA A 39 1.70 7.77 -16.14
N PRO A 40 0.97 7.65 -15.05
CA PRO A 40 -0.11 6.70 -14.97
C PRO A 40 -1.07 6.88 -16.13
N THR A 41 -1.43 5.77 -16.74
CA THR A 41 -2.45 5.78 -17.76
C THR A 41 -3.71 5.14 -17.20
N PRO A 42 -4.86 5.74 -17.37
CA PRO A 42 -6.08 5.24 -16.74
C PRO A 42 -6.41 3.79 -17.06
N LYS A 43 -6.05 3.35 -18.25
CA LYS A 43 -6.46 2.03 -18.73
C LYS A 43 -5.58 0.90 -18.23
N ASP A 44 -4.29 1.17 -18.04
CA ASP A 44 -3.32 0.11 -17.78
C ASP A 44 -2.89 0.09 -16.34
N ASN A 45 -3.43 0.97 -15.59
CA ASN A 45 -2.89 1.25 -14.30
C ASN A 45 -3.83 0.73 -13.21
N THR A 46 -3.33 -0.21 -12.43
CA THR A 46 -4.03 -0.68 -11.25
C THR A 46 -3.91 0.30 -10.10
N VAL A 47 -3.16 1.36 -10.28
CA VAL A 47 -2.99 2.43 -9.33
C VAL A 47 -4.25 3.27 -9.36
N ASN A 48 -4.21 4.54 -9.27
CA ASN A 48 -5.37 5.41 -9.16
C ASN A 48 -6.06 5.72 -10.48
N ASP A 49 -6.01 4.82 -11.45
CA ASP A 49 -6.55 4.98 -12.80
C ASP A 49 -6.03 6.23 -13.49
N GLY A 50 -4.79 6.59 -13.24
CA GLY A 50 -4.18 7.77 -13.82
C GLY A 50 -4.64 9.08 -13.22
N LYS A 51 -5.44 9.03 -12.19
CA LYS A 51 -5.92 10.25 -11.52
C LYS A 51 -4.91 10.72 -10.49
N ASP A 52 -4.62 12.00 -10.51
CA ASP A 52 -3.88 12.64 -9.45
C ASP A 52 -4.79 12.83 -8.24
N PHE A 53 -4.23 12.73 -7.06
CA PHE A 53 -4.90 13.20 -5.86
C PHE A 53 -4.19 14.47 -5.37
N ALA A 54 -4.81 15.18 -4.42
CA ALA A 54 -4.40 16.54 -4.04
C ALA A 54 -2.90 16.70 -3.78
N ALA A 55 -2.24 15.69 -3.23
CA ALA A 55 -0.84 15.78 -2.86
C ALA A 55 0.11 15.36 -3.99
N GLY A 56 -0.37 14.66 -5.02
CA GLY A 56 0.49 14.19 -6.10
C GLY A 56 -0.05 12.94 -6.79
N THR A 57 0.86 12.13 -7.30
CA THR A 57 0.53 10.96 -8.11
C THR A 57 1.34 9.75 -7.64
N ILE A 58 0.72 8.58 -7.64
CA ILE A 58 1.44 7.32 -7.44
C ILE A 58 1.87 6.79 -8.80
N LEU A 59 3.16 6.57 -8.92
CA LEU A 59 3.78 5.99 -10.12
C LEU A 59 4.18 4.55 -9.82
N VAL A 60 4.27 3.74 -10.88
CA VAL A 60 4.72 2.36 -10.79
C VAL A 60 6.20 2.29 -11.14
N ARG A 61 6.99 1.71 -10.26
CA ARG A 61 8.37 1.39 -10.53
C ARG A 61 8.46 -0.13 -10.74
N LYS A 62 9.13 -0.54 -11.81
CA LYS A 62 9.16 -1.94 -12.21
C LYS A 62 10.59 -2.44 -12.34
N MET A 63 10.83 -3.62 -11.80
CA MET A 63 12.09 -4.36 -11.96
C MET A 63 11.80 -5.73 -12.52
N VAL A 64 12.60 -6.14 -13.48
CA VAL A 64 12.49 -7.47 -14.07
C VAL A 64 13.86 -8.16 -13.93
N VAL A 65 13.84 -9.37 -13.43
CA VAL A 65 15.02 -10.25 -13.37
C VAL A 65 14.63 -11.59 -14.00
N PRO A 66 15.60 -12.43 -14.37
CA PRO A 66 15.25 -13.77 -14.84
C PRO A 66 14.40 -14.50 -13.79
N GLY A 67 13.19 -14.89 -14.19
CA GLY A 67 12.29 -15.64 -13.32
C GLY A 67 11.46 -14.80 -12.36
N GLY A 68 11.50 -13.47 -12.44
CA GLY A 68 10.74 -12.66 -11.52
C GLY A 68 10.51 -11.23 -11.95
N GLU A 69 9.49 -10.63 -11.34
CA GLU A 69 9.13 -9.24 -11.58
C GLU A 69 8.67 -8.59 -10.27
N ALA A 70 9.07 -7.34 -10.07
CA ALA A 70 8.59 -6.54 -8.95
C ALA A 70 8.05 -5.21 -9.46
N THR A 71 6.85 -4.88 -9.02
CA THR A 71 6.29 -3.53 -9.15
C THR A 71 6.03 -2.98 -7.77
N PHE A 72 6.40 -1.73 -7.56
CA PHE A 72 6.22 -1.07 -6.27
C PHE A 72 5.95 0.42 -6.46
N PRO A 73 5.32 1.05 -5.45
CA PRO A 73 4.85 2.43 -5.61
C PRO A 73 5.95 3.45 -5.38
N VAL A 74 5.88 4.52 -6.16
CA VAL A 74 6.68 5.72 -5.98
C VAL A 74 5.74 6.92 -6.02
N PHE A 75 5.95 7.88 -5.14
CA PHE A 75 5.15 9.08 -5.08
C PHE A 75 5.86 10.23 -5.79
N ALA A 76 5.13 10.96 -6.61
CA ALA A 76 5.58 12.18 -7.24
C ALA A 76 4.63 13.32 -6.90
N GLY A 77 5.15 14.41 -6.36
CA GLY A 77 4.35 15.56 -5.97
C GLY A 77 5.14 16.84 -6.11
N LYS A 78 4.46 17.97 -6.02
CA LYS A 78 5.09 19.29 -6.16
C LYS A 78 5.85 19.72 -4.92
N ASP A 79 5.40 19.31 -3.76
CA ASP A 79 6.08 19.57 -2.50
C ASP A 79 7.23 18.59 -2.34
N VAL A 80 8.46 19.07 -2.45
CA VAL A 80 9.65 18.23 -2.41
C VAL A 80 9.83 17.53 -1.07
N GLU A 81 9.56 18.22 0.03
CA GLU A 81 9.68 17.62 1.36
C GLU A 81 8.67 16.48 1.56
N LEU A 82 7.44 16.72 1.15
CA LEU A 82 6.40 15.69 1.22
C LEU A 82 6.75 14.51 0.32
N GLN A 83 7.21 14.77 -0.89
CA GLN A 83 7.63 13.73 -1.82
C GLN A 83 8.74 12.86 -1.23
N ASN A 84 9.75 13.48 -0.64
CA ASN A 84 10.86 12.75 -0.04
C ASN A 84 10.41 11.93 1.17
N LYS A 85 9.56 12.49 2.02
CA LYS A 85 9.03 11.80 3.19
C LYS A 85 8.16 10.62 2.78
N MET A 86 7.29 10.81 1.80
CA MET A 86 6.43 9.75 1.29
C MET A 86 7.26 8.61 0.69
N ASN A 87 8.25 8.93 -0.14
CA ASN A 87 9.06 7.91 -0.78
C ASN A 87 9.95 7.17 0.22
N LYS A 88 10.40 7.83 1.27
CA LYS A 88 11.10 7.13 2.34
C LYS A 88 10.19 6.12 3.03
N LEU A 89 8.97 6.52 3.34
CA LEU A 89 7.99 5.63 3.94
C LEU A 89 7.69 4.43 3.02
N LEU A 90 7.46 4.68 1.74
CA LEU A 90 7.19 3.62 0.78
C LEU A 90 8.36 2.65 0.66
N GLN A 91 9.57 3.16 0.62
CA GLN A 91 10.77 2.31 0.58
C GLN A 91 10.88 1.45 1.84
N ASP A 92 10.70 2.04 2.99
CA ASP A 92 10.79 1.31 4.27
C ASP A 92 9.74 0.19 4.34
N GLU A 93 8.52 0.47 3.88
CA GLU A 93 7.45 -0.53 3.89
C GLU A 93 7.61 -1.62 2.82
N CYS A 94 8.24 -1.30 1.71
CA CYS A 94 8.49 -2.26 0.64
C CYS A 94 9.74 -3.12 0.87
N LYS A 95 10.57 -2.76 1.83
CA LYS A 95 11.90 -3.32 2.00
C LYS A 95 11.91 -4.84 2.11
N ASP A 96 11.08 -5.40 2.98
CA ASP A 96 11.06 -6.85 3.21
C ASP A 96 10.60 -7.61 1.95
N TYR A 97 9.61 -7.09 1.26
CA TYR A 97 9.10 -7.70 0.04
C TYR A 97 10.13 -7.62 -1.10
N LEU A 98 10.85 -6.51 -1.20
CA LEU A 98 11.93 -6.37 -2.16
C LEU A 98 13.09 -7.30 -1.84
N GLU A 99 13.37 -7.54 -0.56
CA GLU A 99 14.38 -8.51 -0.15
C GLU A 99 14.03 -9.91 -0.65
N HIS A 100 12.80 -10.35 -0.47
CA HIS A 100 12.33 -11.64 -0.97
C HIS A 100 12.42 -11.73 -2.49
N PHE A 101 12.09 -10.65 -3.17
CA PHE A 101 12.23 -10.56 -4.62
C PHE A 101 13.70 -10.73 -5.06
N TYR A 102 14.62 -10.03 -4.41
CA TYR A 102 16.04 -10.11 -4.76
C TYR A 102 16.64 -11.49 -4.49
N LYS A 103 16.11 -12.19 -3.53
CA LYS A 103 16.51 -13.58 -3.25
C LYS A 103 15.89 -14.59 -4.21
N GLY A 104 15.03 -14.15 -5.10
CA GLY A 104 14.32 -15.03 -6.03
C GLY A 104 13.19 -15.83 -5.38
N GLU A 105 12.77 -15.47 -4.18
CA GLU A 105 11.74 -16.19 -3.43
C GLU A 105 10.33 -15.81 -3.82
N ALA A 106 10.14 -14.57 -4.30
CA ALA A 106 8.82 -14.04 -4.58
C ALA A 106 8.86 -12.93 -5.61
N ASP A 107 7.77 -12.74 -6.31
CA ASP A 107 7.49 -11.52 -7.04
C ASP A 107 6.87 -10.49 -6.11
N MET A 108 6.83 -9.25 -6.55
CA MET A 108 6.20 -8.18 -5.81
C MET A 108 5.26 -7.40 -6.70
N ALA A 109 4.11 -7.04 -6.16
CA ALA A 109 3.14 -6.17 -6.81
C ALA A 109 2.50 -5.27 -5.77
N PHE A 110 1.71 -4.32 -6.21
CA PHE A 110 0.90 -3.51 -5.31
C PHE A 110 -0.38 -3.06 -6.00
N LYS A 111 -1.35 -2.66 -5.19
CA LYS A 111 -2.60 -2.06 -5.65
C LYS A 111 -2.86 -0.79 -4.85
N VAL A 112 -3.46 0.20 -5.49
CA VAL A 112 -4.02 1.35 -4.78
C VAL A 112 -5.50 1.09 -4.55
N MET A 113 -5.87 0.95 -3.29
CA MET A 113 -7.25 0.66 -2.93
C MET A 113 -8.08 1.94 -2.88
N ARG A 114 -7.50 3.02 -2.39
CA ARG A 114 -8.10 4.35 -2.41
C ARG A 114 -7.00 5.41 -2.39
N ALA A 115 -7.14 6.44 -3.21
CA ALA A 115 -6.21 7.56 -3.23
C ALA A 115 -7.02 8.85 -3.45
N ASP A 116 -7.13 9.66 -2.42
CA ASP A 116 -7.78 10.97 -2.45
C ASP A 116 -7.14 11.89 -1.41
N GLU A 117 -7.77 13.02 -1.14
CA GLU A 117 -7.25 13.99 -0.17
C GLU A 117 -7.24 13.47 1.26
N GLN A 118 -8.03 12.46 1.55
CA GLN A 118 -8.25 11.97 2.90
C GLN A 118 -7.33 10.81 3.25
N ILE A 119 -7.06 9.93 2.29
CA ILE A 119 -6.27 8.73 2.55
C ILE A 119 -5.63 8.20 1.28
N LEU A 120 -4.41 7.72 1.44
CA LEU A 120 -3.76 6.85 0.48
C LEU A 120 -3.71 5.46 1.10
N SER A 121 -4.49 4.54 0.55
CA SER A 121 -4.58 3.16 1.02
C SER A 121 -4.00 2.24 -0.03
N LEU A 122 -2.88 1.60 0.29
CA LEU A 122 -2.12 0.74 -0.61
C LEU A 122 -2.11 -0.69 -0.08
N GLN A 123 -2.09 -1.64 -0.99
CA GLN A 123 -1.86 -3.04 -0.67
C GLN A 123 -0.59 -3.51 -1.36
N LEU A 124 0.38 -3.94 -0.56
CA LEU A 124 1.61 -4.55 -1.06
C LEU A 124 1.42 -6.07 -1.10
N ILE A 125 1.92 -6.71 -2.13
CA ILE A 125 1.69 -8.12 -2.40
C ILE A 125 3.02 -8.80 -2.69
N SER A 126 3.27 -9.93 -2.05
CA SER A 126 4.49 -10.72 -2.27
C SER A 126 4.13 -12.19 -2.42
N GLY A 127 4.71 -12.85 -3.40
CA GLY A 127 4.52 -14.28 -3.59
C GLY A 127 4.66 -14.74 -5.03
N LYS A 128 4.50 -16.04 -5.23
CA LYS A 128 4.44 -16.67 -6.56
C LYS A 128 3.25 -17.63 -6.62
N ASN A 129 3.29 -18.71 -5.86
CA ASN A 129 2.20 -19.69 -5.81
C ASN A 129 1.19 -19.35 -4.72
N SER A 130 1.64 -18.76 -3.64
CA SER A 130 0.80 -18.21 -2.60
C SER A 130 1.24 -16.78 -2.31
N PHE A 131 0.31 -15.95 -1.87
CA PHE A 131 0.56 -14.51 -1.72
C PHE A 131 0.32 -14.06 -0.29
N ILE A 132 1.20 -13.17 0.16
CA ILE A 132 1.00 -12.44 1.41
C ILE A 132 0.76 -10.98 1.06
N HIS A 133 -0.02 -10.32 1.90
CA HIS A 133 -0.42 -8.94 1.70
C HIS A 133 -0.06 -8.09 2.91
N HIS A 134 0.36 -6.88 2.65
CA HIS A 134 0.61 -5.89 3.70
C HIS A 134 -0.14 -4.61 3.33
N GLN A 135 -0.90 -4.09 4.27
CA GLN A 135 -1.70 -2.90 4.05
C GLN A 135 -0.96 -1.67 4.57
N LEU A 136 -0.92 -0.64 3.75
CA LEU A 136 -0.29 0.62 4.11
C LEU A 136 -1.30 1.75 3.91
N ASN A 137 -1.62 2.42 5.00
CA ASN A 137 -2.57 3.53 5.00
C ASN A 137 -1.85 4.79 5.46
N VAL A 138 -1.91 5.82 4.64
CA VAL A 138 -1.09 7.01 4.82
C VAL A 138 -1.95 8.26 4.66
N ASN A 139 -1.67 9.25 5.49
CA ASN A 139 -2.20 10.60 5.30
C ASN A 139 -1.43 11.24 4.13
N PRO A 140 -2.09 11.53 3.00
CA PRO A 140 -1.38 12.05 1.83
C PRO A 140 -0.84 13.46 2.01
N LYS A 141 -1.32 14.19 3.02
CA LYS A 141 -0.87 15.55 3.30
C LYS A 141 0.39 15.59 4.15
N THR A 142 0.63 14.57 4.96
CA THR A 142 1.74 14.54 5.92
C THR A 142 2.72 13.40 5.68
N ALA A 143 2.35 12.41 4.87
CA ALA A 143 3.09 11.17 4.67
C ALA A 143 3.28 10.38 5.97
N GLU A 144 2.34 10.49 6.89
CA GLU A 144 2.35 9.72 8.14
C GLU A 144 1.37 8.56 8.05
N LYS A 145 1.73 7.44 8.63
CA LYS A 145 0.87 6.27 8.65
C LYS A 145 -0.37 6.54 9.51
N ILE A 146 -1.49 6.01 9.07
CA ILE A 146 -2.75 6.06 9.80
C ILE A 146 -3.00 4.68 10.40
N SER A 147 -3.21 4.63 11.70
CA SER A 147 -3.58 3.39 12.39
C SER A 147 -5.10 3.25 12.49
N LEU A 148 -5.55 2.03 12.69
CA LEU A 148 -7.00 1.75 12.75
C LEU A 148 -7.69 2.50 13.90
N ASP A 149 -7.00 2.69 15.02
CA ASP A 149 -7.55 3.43 16.16
C ASP A 149 -7.72 4.93 15.90
N GLU A 150 -7.09 5.47 14.86
CA GLU A 150 -7.36 6.83 14.39
C GLU A 150 -8.63 6.90 13.55
N VAL A 151 -9.05 5.79 12.97
CA VAL A 151 -10.22 5.70 12.09
C VAL A 151 -11.47 5.29 12.87
N LEU A 152 -11.32 4.29 13.73
CA LEU A 152 -12.43 3.74 14.52
C LEU A 152 -12.14 3.88 16.01
N ASN A 153 -13.21 4.11 16.79
CA ASN A 153 -13.12 4.11 18.24
C ASN A 153 -13.05 2.67 18.75
N VAL A 154 -11.85 2.07 18.66
CA VAL A 154 -11.61 0.67 19.02
C VAL A 154 -11.74 0.43 20.53
N LYS A 155 -11.73 1.48 21.33
CA LYS A 155 -11.91 1.37 22.80
C LYS A 155 -13.36 1.22 23.22
N ASP A 156 -14.29 1.54 22.34
CA ASP A 156 -15.70 1.40 22.64
C ASP A 156 -16.06 -0.09 22.66
N LYS A 157 -16.60 -0.54 23.80
CA LYS A 157 -16.94 -1.95 24.01
C LYS A 157 -18.01 -2.48 23.06
N ASP A 158 -18.78 -1.61 22.45
CA ASP A 158 -19.87 -1.99 21.55
C ASP A 158 -19.40 -2.20 20.11
N LEU A 159 -18.19 -1.77 19.78
CA LEU A 159 -17.66 -1.91 18.41
C LEU A 159 -17.44 -3.36 18.00
N LEU A 160 -16.72 -4.10 18.83
CA LEU A 160 -16.35 -5.48 18.48
C LEU A 160 -17.57 -6.39 18.30
N PRO A 161 -18.61 -6.32 19.17
CA PRO A 161 -19.84 -7.06 18.93
C PRO A 161 -20.53 -6.69 17.62
N LEU A 162 -20.53 -5.41 17.26
CA LEU A 162 -21.11 -4.96 16.00
C LEU A 162 -20.33 -5.49 14.80
N ILE A 163 -19.02 -5.42 14.85
CA ILE A 163 -18.15 -5.96 13.79
C ILE A 163 -18.43 -7.46 13.59
N ASN A 164 -18.51 -8.24 14.67
CA ASN A 164 -18.82 -9.66 14.56
C ASN A 164 -20.24 -9.91 14.03
N LEU A 165 -21.19 -9.07 14.39
CA LEU A 165 -22.55 -9.19 13.89
C LEU A 165 -22.64 -8.91 12.38
N LEU A 166 -21.91 -7.90 11.90
CA LEU A 166 -21.91 -7.50 10.50
C LEU A 166 -21.01 -8.38 9.62
N ASN A 167 -20.08 -9.10 10.23
CA ASN A 167 -19.10 -9.89 9.49
C ASN A 167 -19.75 -11.03 8.72
N THR A 168 -19.53 -11.03 7.40
CA THR A 168 -20.03 -12.07 6.51
C THR A 168 -19.01 -13.19 6.25
N ASN A 169 -17.74 -12.96 6.60
CA ASN A 169 -16.70 -13.98 6.44
C ASN A 169 -16.71 -14.92 7.66
N LYS A 170 -17.31 -16.10 7.48
CA LYS A 170 -17.48 -17.08 8.56
C LYS A 170 -16.19 -17.72 9.05
N LYS A 171 -15.08 -17.51 8.33
CA LYS A 171 -13.77 -18.03 8.74
C LYS A 171 -13.09 -17.16 9.79
N VAL A 172 -13.62 -15.96 10.02
CA VAL A 172 -13.02 -14.98 10.94
C VAL A 172 -13.97 -14.65 12.06
N VAL A 173 -13.48 -14.72 13.29
CA VAL A 173 -14.17 -14.20 14.47
C VAL A 173 -13.19 -13.30 15.22
N TYR A 174 -13.60 -12.08 15.51
CA TYR A 174 -12.80 -11.13 16.26
C TYR A 174 -13.12 -11.26 17.75
N LYS A 175 -12.15 -11.76 18.53
CA LYS A 175 -12.39 -12.07 19.95
C LYS A 175 -12.06 -10.90 20.87
N ASP A 176 -10.80 -10.46 20.85
CA ASP A 176 -10.31 -9.47 21.81
C ASP A 176 -10.00 -8.13 21.17
N ARG A 177 -9.58 -8.14 19.91
CA ARG A 177 -9.15 -6.93 19.20
C ARG A 177 -9.35 -7.11 17.70
N LEU A 178 -9.37 -5.99 17.00
CA LEU A 178 -9.36 -5.96 15.55
C LEU A 178 -7.93 -6.15 15.03
N PRO A 179 -7.76 -6.67 13.80
CA PRO A 179 -6.43 -6.87 13.22
C PRO A 179 -5.75 -5.55 12.91
N ASP A 180 -4.41 -5.59 12.83
CA ASP A 180 -3.62 -4.41 12.48
C ASP A 180 -3.64 -4.12 10.97
N GLU A 181 -3.96 -5.12 10.16
CA GLU A 181 -4.01 -5.00 8.71
C GLU A 181 -5.41 -4.61 8.26
N TRP A 182 -5.51 -3.48 7.59
CA TRP A 182 -6.79 -2.95 7.12
C TRP A 182 -6.56 -2.08 5.89
N TYR A 183 -7.61 -1.90 5.09
CA TYR A 183 -7.58 -0.95 3.99
C TYR A 183 -8.97 -0.38 3.75
N ILE A 184 -9.02 0.69 2.98
CA ILE A 184 -10.27 1.32 2.58
C ILE A 184 -10.33 1.32 1.05
N GLU A 185 -11.47 0.88 0.54
CA GLU A 185 -11.78 0.96 -0.87
C GLU A 185 -13.19 1.54 -1.01
N GLY A 186 -13.30 2.70 -1.68
CA GLY A 186 -14.56 3.43 -1.70
C GLY A 186 -14.97 3.81 -0.28
N ASP A 187 -16.21 3.52 0.08
CA ASP A 187 -16.75 3.78 1.41
C ASP A 187 -16.76 2.52 2.29
N ASN A 188 -15.95 1.54 1.93
CA ASN A 188 -15.87 0.29 2.67
C ASN A 188 -14.52 0.14 3.37
N LEU A 189 -14.58 -0.33 4.60
CA LEU A 189 -13.43 -0.72 5.40
C LEU A 189 -13.27 -2.22 5.31
N PHE A 190 -12.05 -2.67 5.02
CA PHE A 190 -11.70 -4.08 4.99
C PHE A 190 -10.69 -4.37 6.07
N LEU A 191 -10.96 -5.43 6.84
CA LEU A 191 -10.06 -5.95 7.85
C LEU A 191 -9.46 -7.24 7.31
N MET A 192 -8.16 -7.40 7.47
CA MET A 192 -7.44 -8.57 6.97
C MET A 192 -6.73 -9.27 8.11
N GLN A 193 -6.94 -10.57 8.21
CA GLN A 193 -6.29 -11.40 9.20
C GLN A 193 -5.74 -12.65 8.54
N ARG A 194 -4.50 -13.00 8.86
CA ARG A 194 -3.90 -14.23 8.38
C ARG A 194 -4.32 -15.40 9.25
N ILE A 195 -4.94 -16.39 8.66
CA ILE A 195 -5.39 -17.62 9.33
C ILE A 195 -4.88 -18.81 8.53
N ASP A 196 -4.09 -19.66 9.16
CA ASP A 196 -3.51 -20.86 8.52
C ASP A 196 -2.79 -20.54 7.20
N GLY A 197 -2.02 -19.44 7.19
CA GLY A 197 -1.24 -19.04 6.03
C GLY A 197 -2.02 -18.35 4.93
N VAL A 198 -3.31 -18.09 5.13
CA VAL A 198 -4.19 -17.44 4.16
C VAL A 198 -4.68 -16.11 4.71
N ASP A 199 -4.62 -15.07 3.89
CA ASP A 199 -5.14 -13.76 4.26
C ASP A 199 -6.67 -13.76 4.09
N GLN A 200 -7.38 -13.70 5.23
CA GLN A 200 -8.83 -13.64 5.27
C GLN A 200 -9.28 -12.19 5.38
N VAL A 201 -10.19 -11.80 4.52
CA VAL A 201 -10.67 -10.41 4.42
C VAL A 201 -12.14 -10.34 4.80
N SER A 202 -12.48 -9.37 5.63
CA SER A 202 -13.87 -9.04 5.97
C SER A 202 -14.13 -7.58 5.60
N GLY A 203 -15.19 -7.33 4.86
CA GLY A 203 -15.56 -5.98 4.42
C GLY A 203 -16.76 -5.43 5.17
N PHE A 204 -16.73 -4.15 5.45
CA PHE A 204 -17.77 -3.44 6.20
C PHE A 204 -18.05 -2.10 5.53
N ALA A 205 -19.33 -1.80 5.28
CA ALA A 205 -19.71 -0.46 4.88
C ALA A 205 -19.45 0.50 6.06
N MET A 206 -18.64 1.54 5.84
CA MET A 206 -18.31 2.49 6.91
C MET A 206 -19.55 3.23 7.44
N GLY A 207 -20.58 3.38 6.61
CA GLY A 207 -21.85 3.94 7.06
C GLY A 207 -22.50 3.14 8.19
N ASN A 208 -22.30 1.81 8.19
CA ASN A 208 -22.80 0.95 9.25
C ASN A 208 -21.97 1.03 10.53
N LEU A 209 -20.81 1.66 10.46
CA LEU A 209 -19.91 1.88 11.60
C LEU A 209 -19.89 3.35 12.01
N HIS A 210 -20.81 4.14 11.51
CA HIS A 210 -20.81 5.60 11.66
C HIS A 210 -20.68 6.07 13.11
N LYS A 211 -21.33 5.38 14.03
CA LYS A 211 -21.29 5.71 15.46
C LYS A 211 -19.86 5.63 16.01
N PHE A 212 -19.02 4.75 15.46
CA PHE A 212 -17.67 4.49 15.93
C PHE A 212 -16.61 5.13 15.04
N LEU A 213 -17.01 5.74 13.94
CA LEU A 213 -16.09 6.31 12.97
C LEU A 213 -15.56 7.65 13.47
N LEU A 214 -14.23 7.73 13.69
CA LEU A 214 -13.57 8.95 14.15
C LEU A 214 -13.25 9.89 12.99
N LYS A 215 -12.87 9.33 11.83
CA LYS A 215 -12.57 10.08 10.62
C LYS A 215 -13.77 10.03 9.67
N LYS A 216 -14.80 10.81 9.98
CA LYS A 216 -16.03 10.80 9.20
C LYS A 216 -15.87 11.28 7.78
N GLU A 217 -14.84 12.05 7.49
CA GLU A 217 -14.49 12.51 6.15
C GLU A 217 -14.19 11.36 5.19
N LEU A 218 -13.85 10.18 5.71
CA LEU A 218 -13.60 9.00 4.87
C LEU A 218 -14.86 8.49 4.18
N LEU A 219 -16.04 8.83 4.67
CA LEU A 219 -17.30 8.45 4.04
C LEU A 219 -17.56 9.17 2.73
N ASN A 220 -16.83 10.22 2.44
CA ASN A 220 -17.02 11.04 1.25
C ASN A 220 -16.00 10.70 0.16
N SER A 221 -15.90 9.42 -0.17
CA SER A 221 -15.01 8.97 -1.24
C SER A 221 -15.43 9.59 -2.57
N LYS A 222 -14.43 10.12 -3.30
CA LYS A 222 -14.61 10.67 -4.65
C LYS A 222 -14.11 9.72 -5.74
N SER A 223 -13.66 8.56 -5.35
CA SER A 223 -13.12 7.57 -6.29
C SER A 223 -14.23 6.80 -7.02
#